data_bb44aac7a241b95cc5e82a2edd0931bb
#
_entry.id   bb44aac7a241b95cc5e82a2edd0931bb
#
_cell.length_a   1.000
_cell.length_b   1.000
_cell.length_c   1.000
_cell.angle_alpha   90.00
_cell.angle_beta   90.00
_cell.angle_gamma   90.00
#
_symmetry.space_group_name_H-M   'P 1'
#
loop_
_entity.id
_entity.type
_entity.pdbx_description
1 polymer ?
#
loop_
_entity_poly.entity_id
_entity_poly.type
_entity_poly.pdbx_seq_one_letter_code
_entity_poly.pdbx_strand_id
1 'polypeptide(L)'
;MILSTFAILGGASGFHTSAAESNATEQTIIRNEEQVSIQGTDKIFTGNARIDRIYPANNKMRSNGTSITFEPGARTHWHVHPVGQVLIVTSGLGRTQEWGKPVQEIHPGDVVICPAGIKHWHGAAANKSMTHIEINEAEEPGKVVEWMEPVSDEQYEK
;
A
#
# COMPACT_ATOMS: atom_id res chain seq x y z
N MET A 1 52.94 -42.49 -13.45
CA MET A 1 51.49 -42.54 -13.58
C MET A 1 50.89 -41.70 -12.47
N ILE A 2 50.62 -40.42 -12.73
CA ILE A 2 50.13 -39.46 -11.73
C ILE A 2 48.72 -39.06 -12.16
N LEU A 3 47.72 -39.46 -11.40
CA LEU A 3 46.33 -39.03 -11.58
C LEU A 3 46.15 -37.71 -10.86
N SER A 4 45.84 -36.63 -11.62
CA SER A 4 45.42 -35.34 -11.07
C SER A 4 43.90 -35.30 -11.00
N THR A 5 43.37 -35.18 -9.78
CA THR A 5 41.96 -35.00 -9.52
C THR A 5 41.65 -33.49 -9.55
N PHE A 6 40.85 -33.05 -10.50
CA PHE A 6 40.30 -31.69 -10.56
C PHE A 6 39.10 -31.60 -9.62
N ALA A 7 39.19 -30.78 -8.58
CA ALA A 7 38.06 -30.38 -7.73
C ALA A 7 37.42 -29.14 -8.34
N ILE A 8 36.14 -29.24 -8.74
CA ILE A 8 35.33 -28.11 -9.19
C ILE A 8 34.70 -27.47 -7.92
N LEU A 9 35.20 -26.32 -7.54
CA LEU A 9 34.50 -25.45 -6.56
C LEU A 9 33.37 -24.71 -7.27
N GLY A 10 32.14 -25.15 -7.06
CA GLY A 10 30.94 -24.40 -7.39
C GLY A 10 30.72 -23.26 -6.41
N GLY A 11 31.11 -22.05 -6.77
CA GLY A 11 30.78 -20.84 -6.01
C GLY A 11 29.30 -20.46 -6.24
N ALA A 12 28.44 -20.70 -5.25
CA ALA A 12 27.11 -20.12 -5.24
C ALA A 12 27.21 -18.64 -4.84
N SER A 13 27.13 -17.75 -5.83
CA SER A 13 27.02 -16.31 -5.59
C SER A 13 25.61 -16.00 -5.09
N GLY A 14 25.44 -16.00 -3.76
CA GLY A 14 24.25 -15.49 -3.13
C GLY A 14 24.16 -13.97 -3.34
N PHE A 15 23.23 -13.53 -4.18
CA PHE A 15 22.86 -12.11 -4.23
C PHE A 15 22.13 -11.75 -2.93
N HIS A 16 22.88 -11.29 -1.94
CA HIS A 16 22.33 -10.59 -0.81
C HIS A 16 22.00 -9.17 -1.31
N THR A 17 20.73 -8.93 -1.68
CA THR A 17 20.20 -7.58 -1.76
C THR A 17 20.08 -7.05 -0.34
N SER A 18 21.17 -6.51 0.17
CA SER A 18 21.16 -5.64 1.33
C SER A 18 20.29 -4.42 0.96
N ALA A 19 19.14 -4.30 1.62
CA ALA A 19 18.43 -3.03 1.65
C ALA A 19 19.39 -2.03 2.33
N ALA A 20 20.09 -1.25 1.54
CA ALA A 20 20.97 -0.21 2.04
C ALA A 20 20.09 0.78 2.81
N GLU A 21 20.30 0.86 4.13
CA GLU A 21 19.83 1.98 4.94
C GLU A 21 20.47 3.26 4.36
N SER A 22 19.74 3.98 3.52
CA SER A 22 20.22 5.21 2.97
C SER A 22 20.21 6.27 4.08
N ASN A 23 21.37 6.51 4.71
CA ASN A 23 21.63 7.75 5.43
C ASN A 23 21.77 8.88 4.40
N ALA A 24 20.69 9.16 3.67
CA ALA A 24 20.67 10.19 2.66
C ALA A 24 20.97 11.53 3.33
N THR A 25 22.12 12.11 3.00
CA THR A 25 22.54 13.46 3.42
C THR A 25 22.17 14.49 2.36
N GLU A 26 21.63 14.06 1.22
CA GLU A 26 21.25 14.87 0.06
C GLU A 26 19.78 14.68 -0.29
N GLN A 27 19.22 15.65 -1.01
CA GLN A 27 17.87 15.57 -1.56
C GLN A 27 17.78 14.42 -2.58
N THR A 28 16.76 13.57 -2.44
CA THR A 28 16.49 12.47 -3.37
C THR A 28 15.28 12.79 -4.23
N ILE A 29 15.36 12.48 -5.52
CA ILE A 29 14.22 12.54 -6.45
C ILE A 29 13.93 11.10 -6.90
N ILE A 30 12.77 10.58 -6.56
CA ILE A 30 12.27 9.30 -7.07
C ILE A 30 11.49 9.62 -8.35
N ARG A 31 12.00 9.16 -9.49
CA ARG A 31 11.36 9.40 -10.78
C ARG A 31 10.15 8.49 -10.97
N ASN A 32 9.15 8.97 -11.71
CA ASN A 32 7.93 8.18 -11.95
C ASN A 32 8.22 6.82 -12.59
N GLU A 33 9.16 6.75 -13.52
CA GLU A 33 9.60 5.50 -14.18
C GLU A 33 10.34 4.53 -13.26
N GLU A 34 10.78 4.97 -12.08
CA GLU A 34 11.43 4.14 -11.07
C GLU A 34 10.44 3.57 -10.05
N GLN A 35 9.20 4.06 -10.06
CA GLN A 35 8.17 3.60 -9.13
C GLN A 35 7.70 2.19 -9.50
N VAL A 36 7.59 1.34 -8.48
CA VAL A 36 7.15 -0.04 -8.65
C VAL A 36 5.63 -0.10 -8.58
N SER A 37 5.02 -0.57 -9.66
CA SER A 37 3.58 -0.90 -9.71
C SER A 37 3.37 -2.38 -9.46
N ILE A 38 2.45 -2.72 -8.57
CA ILE A 38 2.04 -4.10 -8.32
C ILE A 38 0.52 -4.23 -8.34
N GLN A 39 0.04 -5.42 -8.70
CA GLN A 39 -1.38 -5.75 -8.61
C GLN A 39 -1.73 -6.08 -7.16
N GLY A 40 -2.84 -5.51 -6.68
CA GLY A 40 -3.43 -5.87 -5.39
C GLY A 40 -3.89 -7.34 -5.38
N THR A 41 -3.81 -7.98 -4.21
CA THR A 41 -4.20 -9.38 -4.04
C THR A 41 -5.56 -9.50 -3.36
N ASP A 42 -6.25 -10.59 -3.59
CA ASP A 42 -7.54 -10.96 -2.96
C ASP A 42 -7.47 -11.14 -1.44
N LYS A 43 -6.25 -11.16 -0.87
CA LYS A 43 -6.04 -11.20 0.58
C LYS A 43 -6.37 -9.89 1.28
N ILE A 44 -6.34 -8.77 0.55
CA ILE A 44 -6.50 -7.42 1.10
C ILE A 44 -7.44 -6.53 0.28
N PHE A 45 -7.84 -6.99 -0.92
CA PHE A 45 -8.79 -6.29 -1.79
C PHE A 45 -9.91 -7.21 -2.26
N THR A 46 -11.08 -6.64 -2.44
CA THR A 46 -12.15 -7.18 -3.27
C THR A 46 -12.12 -6.42 -4.59
N GLY A 47 -12.11 -7.14 -5.73
CA GLY A 47 -11.94 -6.54 -7.06
C GLY A 47 -10.48 -6.20 -7.40
N ASN A 48 -10.30 -5.42 -8.47
CA ASN A 48 -8.97 -5.11 -9.01
C ASN A 48 -8.45 -3.77 -8.50
N ALA A 49 -7.26 -3.77 -7.93
CA ALA A 49 -6.56 -2.56 -7.51
C ALA A 49 -5.10 -2.60 -7.96
N ARG A 50 -4.58 -1.46 -8.44
CA ARG A 50 -3.16 -1.26 -8.73
C ARG A 50 -2.52 -0.40 -7.65
N ILE A 51 -1.36 -0.80 -7.20
CA ILE A 51 -0.60 -0.15 -6.13
C ILE A 51 0.71 0.37 -6.71
N ASP A 52 0.88 1.69 -6.70
CA ASP A 52 2.09 2.39 -7.16
C ASP A 52 2.81 2.95 -5.93
N ARG A 53 4.00 2.45 -5.62
CA ARG A 53 4.77 2.90 -4.46
C ARG A 53 5.45 4.22 -4.76
N ILE A 54 5.08 5.30 -4.07
CA ILE A 54 5.60 6.65 -4.28
C ILE A 54 6.93 6.82 -3.55
N TYR A 55 6.95 6.57 -2.24
CA TYR A 55 8.17 6.63 -1.44
C TYR A 55 8.10 5.69 -0.23
N PRO A 56 9.23 5.09 0.16
CA PRO A 56 9.31 4.23 1.35
C PRO A 56 9.56 5.05 2.62
N ALA A 57 9.15 4.50 3.76
CA ALA A 57 9.60 4.99 5.06
C ALA A 57 11.11 4.73 5.25
N ASN A 58 11.74 5.52 6.10
CA ASN A 58 13.13 5.33 6.54
C ASN A 58 13.29 5.66 8.03
N ASN A 59 14.48 5.54 8.57
CA ASN A 59 14.76 5.71 10.00
C ASN A 59 14.43 7.12 10.56
N LYS A 60 14.38 8.15 9.70
CA LYS A 60 14.05 9.52 10.09
C LYS A 60 12.65 9.94 9.68
N MET A 61 12.18 9.47 8.52
CA MET A 61 10.84 9.70 8.00
C MET A 61 10.06 8.38 8.04
N ARG A 62 9.26 8.19 9.09
CA ARG A 62 8.50 6.95 9.31
C ARG A 62 7.28 6.81 8.43
N SER A 63 6.87 7.88 7.75
CA SER A 63 5.79 7.83 6.77
C SER A 63 6.23 7.19 5.46
N ASN A 64 5.30 6.55 4.79
CA ASN A 64 5.41 6.09 3.41
C ASN A 64 4.24 6.63 2.60
N GLY A 65 4.41 6.72 1.29
CA GLY A 65 3.37 7.14 0.36
C GLY A 65 3.13 6.09 -0.71
N THR A 66 1.86 5.83 -0.99
CA THR A 66 1.40 4.88 -2.00
C THR A 66 0.24 5.49 -2.77
N SER A 67 0.21 5.36 -4.08
CA SER A 67 -0.97 5.65 -4.89
C SER A 67 -1.69 4.35 -5.19
N ILE A 68 -3.01 4.30 -4.94
CA ILE A 68 -3.82 3.14 -5.25
C ILE A 68 -4.92 3.54 -6.21
N THR A 69 -5.00 2.82 -7.33
CA THR A 69 -6.09 2.93 -8.30
C THR A 69 -7.00 1.72 -8.17
N PHE A 70 -8.25 1.95 -7.85
CA PHE A 70 -9.32 0.95 -7.75
C PHE A 70 -10.15 0.96 -9.02
N GLU A 71 -10.36 -0.20 -9.61
CA GLU A 71 -11.38 -0.37 -10.66
C GLU A 71 -12.79 -0.23 -10.08
N PRO A 72 -13.81 0.02 -10.90
CA PRO A 72 -15.19 0.15 -10.42
C PRO A 72 -15.60 -1.01 -9.49
N GLY A 73 -16.12 -0.70 -8.30
CA GLY A 73 -16.52 -1.65 -7.28
C GLY A 73 -15.40 -2.27 -6.44
N ALA A 74 -14.14 -2.05 -6.82
CA ALA A 74 -13.01 -2.54 -6.05
C ALA A 74 -12.83 -1.75 -4.74
N ARG A 75 -12.44 -2.46 -3.68
CA ARG A 75 -12.30 -1.90 -2.34
C ARG A 75 -11.30 -2.67 -1.50
N THR A 76 -10.75 -2.03 -0.49
CA THR A 76 -9.94 -2.72 0.53
C THR A 76 -10.82 -3.64 1.38
N HIS A 77 -10.22 -4.61 2.04
CA HIS A 77 -10.84 -5.24 3.21
C HIS A 77 -10.94 -4.24 4.36
N TRP A 78 -11.72 -4.57 5.38
CA TRP A 78 -11.67 -3.85 6.65
C TRP A 78 -10.25 -3.89 7.20
N HIS A 79 -9.79 -2.77 7.76
CA HIS A 79 -8.45 -2.69 8.34
C HIS A 79 -8.35 -1.55 9.37
N VAL A 80 -7.26 -1.55 10.12
CA VAL A 80 -6.88 -0.49 11.05
C VAL A 80 -5.42 -0.10 10.83
N HIS A 81 -5.09 1.15 11.11
CA HIS A 81 -3.72 1.64 11.15
C HIS A 81 -3.35 2.01 12.59
N PRO A 82 -2.23 1.52 13.14
CA PRO A 82 -1.86 1.79 14.54
C PRO A 82 -1.54 3.26 14.80
N VAL A 83 -1.08 4.01 13.80
CA VAL A 83 -0.76 5.44 13.90
C VAL A 83 -1.81 6.32 13.20
N GLY A 84 -2.66 5.71 12.35
CA GLY A 84 -3.62 6.41 11.50
C GLY A 84 -3.18 6.46 10.05
N GLN A 85 -4.08 6.97 9.20
CA GLN A 85 -3.90 7.07 7.75
C GLN A 85 -4.47 8.37 7.23
N VAL A 86 -3.85 8.94 6.22
CA VAL A 86 -4.39 10.05 5.43
C VAL A 86 -4.58 9.59 4.00
N LEU A 87 -5.78 9.79 3.43
CA LEU A 87 -6.08 9.56 2.02
C LEU A 87 -6.32 10.91 1.33
N ILE A 88 -5.73 11.11 0.17
CA ILE A 88 -5.95 12.28 -0.69
C ILE A 88 -6.48 11.76 -2.01
N VAL A 89 -7.76 12.00 -2.30
CA VAL A 89 -8.38 11.56 -3.55
C VAL A 89 -7.86 12.41 -4.71
N THR A 90 -7.31 11.77 -5.74
CA THR A 90 -6.72 12.44 -6.90
C THR A 90 -7.57 12.36 -8.14
N SER A 91 -8.37 11.29 -8.31
CA SER A 91 -9.27 11.15 -9.45
C SER A 91 -10.42 10.19 -9.18
N GLY A 92 -11.47 10.26 -10.00
CA GLY A 92 -12.56 9.31 -10.01
C GLY A 92 -13.67 9.61 -9.00
N LEU A 93 -14.30 8.56 -8.48
CA LEU A 93 -15.31 8.61 -7.43
C LEU A 93 -15.08 7.45 -6.47
N GLY A 94 -14.86 7.76 -5.21
CA GLY A 94 -14.59 6.78 -4.18
C GLY A 94 -15.69 6.67 -3.15
N ARG A 95 -15.56 5.64 -2.33
CA ARG A 95 -16.34 5.39 -1.13
C ARG A 95 -15.43 5.03 0.02
N THR A 96 -15.83 5.43 1.21
CA THR A 96 -15.16 5.05 2.46
C THR A 96 -16.19 4.84 3.56
N GLN A 97 -15.87 4.02 4.55
CA GLN A 97 -16.73 3.78 5.69
C GLN A 97 -15.90 3.49 6.94
N GLU A 98 -16.22 4.16 8.03
CA GLU A 98 -15.82 3.76 9.36
C GLU A 98 -16.81 2.72 9.90
N TRP A 99 -16.32 1.72 10.64
CA TRP A 99 -17.16 0.65 11.18
C TRP A 99 -18.33 1.20 12.00
N GLY A 100 -19.53 0.76 11.63
CA GLY A 100 -20.78 1.17 12.29
C GLY A 100 -21.33 2.53 11.86
N LYS A 101 -20.70 3.21 10.91
CA LYS A 101 -21.17 4.47 10.33
C LYS A 101 -21.65 4.26 8.89
N PRO A 102 -22.44 5.20 8.32
CA PRO A 102 -22.82 5.15 6.91
C PRO A 102 -21.61 5.24 5.97
N VAL A 103 -21.72 4.64 4.78
CA VAL A 103 -20.80 4.85 3.67
C VAL A 103 -20.84 6.32 3.24
N GLN A 104 -19.68 6.87 2.95
CA GLN A 104 -19.53 8.24 2.43
C GLN A 104 -18.86 8.21 1.07
N GLU A 105 -19.36 9.00 0.14
CA GLU A 105 -18.69 9.27 -1.13
C GLU A 105 -17.54 10.24 -0.92
N ILE A 106 -16.44 10.04 -1.66
CA ILE A 106 -15.25 10.86 -1.66
C ILE A 106 -14.86 11.23 -3.10
N HIS A 107 -14.48 12.51 -3.29
CA HIS A 107 -14.27 13.11 -4.60
C HIS A 107 -12.84 13.65 -4.73
N PRO A 108 -12.34 13.91 -5.96
CA PRO A 108 -11.03 14.51 -6.16
C PRO A 108 -10.85 15.81 -5.37
N GLY A 109 -9.76 15.87 -4.60
CA GLY A 109 -9.47 16.97 -3.68
C GLY A 109 -9.89 16.73 -2.23
N ASP A 110 -10.76 15.74 -1.98
CA ASP A 110 -11.12 15.37 -0.60
C ASP A 110 -9.92 14.73 0.11
N VAL A 111 -9.85 15.01 1.41
CA VAL A 111 -8.89 14.41 2.34
C VAL A 111 -9.65 13.64 3.41
N VAL A 112 -9.40 12.33 3.48
CA VAL A 112 -9.95 11.47 4.53
C VAL A 112 -8.86 11.25 5.57
N ILE A 113 -9.15 11.58 6.82
CA ILE A 113 -8.25 11.34 7.96
C ILE A 113 -8.83 10.20 8.78
N CYS A 114 -8.13 9.06 8.79
CA CYS A 114 -8.47 7.90 9.58
C CYS A 114 -7.61 7.89 10.85
N PRO A 115 -8.17 8.19 12.03
CA PRO A 115 -7.42 8.16 13.28
C PRO A 115 -6.86 6.76 13.60
N ALA A 116 -5.86 6.71 14.46
CA ALA A 116 -5.25 5.46 14.94
C ALA A 116 -6.30 4.50 15.51
N GLY A 117 -6.23 3.23 15.11
CA GLY A 117 -7.09 2.15 15.61
C GLY A 117 -8.54 2.17 15.11
N ILE A 118 -8.92 3.11 14.26
CA ILE A 118 -10.27 3.14 13.67
C ILE A 118 -10.38 2.12 12.55
N LYS A 119 -11.31 1.16 12.70
CA LYS A 119 -11.64 0.17 11.68
C LYS A 119 -12.40 0.83 10.54
N HIS A 120 -11.88 0.72 9.33
CA HIS A 120 -12.43 1.36 8.15
C HIS A 120 -12.09 0.60 6.87
N TRP A 121 -12.71 1.00 5.76
CA TRP A 121 -12.34 0.59 4.41
C TRP A 121 -12.49 1.78 3.45
N HIS A 122 -11.85 1.68 2.29
CA HIS A 122 -11.98 2.62 1.18
C HIS A 122 -11.87 1.90 -0.17
N GLY A 123 -12.41 2.52 -1.21
CA GLY A 123 -12.39 1.96 -2.56
C GLY A 123 -13.12 2.83 -3.56
N ALA A 124 -13.34 2.29 -4.75
CA ALA A 124 -14.05 2.94 -5.84
C ALA A 124 -15.57 2.85 -5.67
N ALA A 125 -16.32 3.75 -6.29
CA ALA A 125 -17.77 3.60 -6.51
C ALA A 125 -18.07 2.41 -7.43
N ALA A 126 -19.32 1.93 -7.42
CA ALA A 126 -19.73 0.73 -8.17
C ALA A 126 -19.51 0.84 -9.68
N ASN A 127 -19.63 2.04 -10.22
CA ASN A 127 -19.61 2.29 -11.66
C ASN A 127 -18.48 3.23 -12.13
N LYS A 128 -17.57 3.61 -11.25
CA LYS A 128 -16.47 4.53 -11.57
C LYS A 128 -15.23 4.18 -10.76
N SER A 129 -14.07 4.15 -11.43
CA SER A 129 -12.78 3.97 -10.77
C SER A 129 -12.44 5.15 -9.84
N MET A 130 -11.54 4.91 -8.90
CA MET A 130 -11.02 5.94 -8.01
C MET A 130 -9.52 5.76 -7.81
N THR A 131 -8.80 6.86 -7.76
CA THR A 131 -7.40 6.88 -7.35
C THR A 131 -7.22 7.83 -6.18
N HIS A 132 -6.48 7.40 -5.18
CA HIS A 132 -6.02 8.25 -4.09
C HIS A 132 -4.53 8.04 -3.81
N ILE A 133 -3.93 8.99 -3.15
CA ILE A 133 -2.65 8.82 -2.47
C ILE A 133 -2.96 8.53 -1.01
N GLU A 134 -2.35 7.48 -0.47
CA GLU A 134 -2.34 7.20 0.96
C GLU A 134 -0.99 7.52 1.57
N ILE A 135 -1.03 8.10 2.76
CA ILE A 135 0.13 8.38 3.59
C ILE A 135 -0.07 7.65 4.90
N ASN A 136 0.81 6.69 5.16
CA ASN A 136 0.80 5.88 6.36
C ASN A 136 2.08 6.10 7.16
N GLU A 137 1.99 5.98 8.48
CA GLU A 137 3.15 5.96 9.36
C GLU A 137 3.23 4.62 10.07
N ALA A 138 4.44 4.08 10.20
CA ALA A 138 4.66 2.85 10.93
C ALA A 138 4.81 3.12 12.42
N GLU A 139 4.12 2.37 13.27
CA GLU A 139 4.36 2.36 14.72
C GLU A 139 5.74 1.79 15.03
N GLU A 140 6.06 0.66 14.36
CA GLU A 140 7.34 -0.03 14.37
C GLU A 140 7.66 -0.49 12.94
N PRO A 141 8.92 -0.84 12.61
CA PRO A 141 9.26 -1.37 11.29
C PRO A 141 8.35 -2.53 10.88
N GLY A 142 7.62 -2.34 9.77
CA GLY A 142 6.69 -3.35 9.23
C GLY A 142 5.29 -3.34 9.84
N LYS A 143 5.02 -2.57 10.90
CA LYS A 143 3.69 -2.48 11.55
C LYS A 143 2.96 -1.21 11.10
N VAL A 144 2.41 -1.25 9.89
CA VAL A 144 1.71 -0.13 9.25
C VAL A 144 0.20 -0.31 9.26
N VAL A 145 -0.27 -1.54 9.06
CA VAL A 145 -1.68 -1.88 8.87
C VAL A 145 -1.97 -3.28 9.43
N GLU A 146 -3.13 -3.45 10.03
CA GLU A 146 -3.70 -4.75 10.39
C GLU A 146 -4.94 -5.01 9.53
N TRP A 147 -4.86 -6.05 8.68
CA TRP A 147 -5.92 -6.44 7.78
C TRP A 147 -6.93 -7.34 8.49
N MET A 148 -8.19 -7.15 8.17
CA MET A 148 -9.33 -7.87 8.73
C MET A 148 -10.16 -8.56 7.63
N GLU A 149 -11.43 -8.83 7.91
CA GLU A 149 -12.36 -9.49 6.99
C GLU A 149 -12.67 -8.65 5.74
N PRO A 150 -13.05 -9.29 4.62
CA PRO A 150 -13.56 -8.57 3.45
C PRO A 150 -14.80 -7.73 3.78
N VAL A 151 -14.95 -6.60 3.10
CA VAL A 151 -16.22 -5.83 3.10
C VAL A 151 -17.23 -6.57 2.27
N SER A 152 -18.37 -6.97 2.85
CA SER A 152 -19.43 -7.62 2.10
C SER A 152 -20.11 -6.66 1.11
N ASP A 153 -20.77 -7.21 0.09
CA ASP A 153 -21.53 -6.38 -0.87
C ASP A 153 -22.64 -5.58 -0.16
N GLU A 154 -23.29 -6.18 0.84
CA GLU A 154 -24.30 -5.48 1.64
C GLU A 154 -23.72 -4.30 2.44
N GLN A 155 -22.50 -4.43 2.98
CA GLN A 155 -21.83 -3.34 3.68
C GLN A 155 -21.37 -2.25 2.71
N TYR A 156 -20.91 -2.64 1.53
CA TYR A 156 -20.46 -1.71 0.49
C TYR A 156 -21.60 -0.86 -0.08
N GLU A 157 -22.85 -1.37 -0.12
CA GLU A 157 -24.03 -0.67 -0.65
C GLU A 157 -24.73 0.24 0.38
N LYS A 158 -24.42 0.13 1.66
CA LYS A 158 -25.02 0.93 2.76
C LYS A 158 -24.36 2.28 2.94
#